data_6ead649bf31c62a5a24a19afc7b9f744
#
_entry.id   6ead649bf31c62a5a24a19afc7b9f744
#
_cell.length_a   1.000
_cell.length_b   1.000
_cell.length_c   1.000
_cell.angle_alpha   90.00
_cell.angle_beta   90.00
_cell.angle_gamma   90.00
#
_symmetry.space_group_name_H-M   'P 1'
#
loop_
_entity.id
_entity.type
_entity.pdbx_description
1 polymer ?
#
loop_
_entity_poly.entity_id
_entity_poly.type
_entity_poly.pdbx_seq_one_letter_code
_entity_poly.pdbx_strand_id
1 'polypeptide(L)'
;ANSRHLFYNQIYSSGFWRKTLDKEIRRKDRAVTDINKITKIIDEAKILHLGLIDKGFPHIVPLHYGYEYDATKDIFVFYMHSAKVGHKIELIKENGNACIELETDIELDAAEDIPCQYSSFYSSVIGQGKATVVEDIEEKKYGLNLLMKNQTGRTFDFSNQMVGTVAVIKVEISDYTAKARVKING
;
A
#
# COMPACT_ATOMS: atom_id res chain seq x y z
N ALA A 1 24.25 8.28 -28.01
CA ALA A 1 23.80 8.26 -26.63
C ALA A 1 22.63 9.23 -26.50
N ASN A 2 21.35 8.87 -26.61
CA ASN A 2 20.21 9.61 -26.04
C ASN A 2 18.82 9.08 -26.46
N SER A 3 18.72 7.89 -27.07
CA SER A 3 17.40 7.37 -27.46
C SER A 3 16.67 6.58 -26.35
N ARG A 4 17.34 6.18 -25.27
CA ARG A 4 16.71 5.45 -24.15
C ARG A 4 15.99 6.36 -23.15
N HIS A 5 16.39 7.60 -22.98
CA HIS A 5 15.74 8.55 -22.07
C HIS A 5 14.43 9.14 -22.64
N LEU A 6 14.34 9.27 -23.97
CA LEU A 6 13.13 9.76 -24.64
C LEU A 6 11.99 8.72 -24.62
N PHE A 7 12.32 7.42 -24.70
CA PHE A 7 11.31 6.36 -24.60
C PHE A 7 10.71 6.25 -23.20
N TYR A 8 11.48 6.47 -22.14
CA TYR A 8 10.98 6.46 -20.77
C TYR A 8 9.94 7.56 -20.51
N ASN A 9 10.19 8.79 -20.95
CA ASN A 9 9.28 9.91 -20.71
C ASN A 9 7.99 9.87 -21.53
N GLN A 10 7.93 9.15 -22.64
CA GLN A 10 6.75 9.06 -23.50
C GLN A 10 5.75 8.00 -23.00
N ILE A 11 6.20 7.00 -22.24
CA ILE A 11 5.36 5.99 -21.62
C ILE A 11 4.63 6.55 -20.39
N TYR A 12 5.18 7.57 -19.72
CA TYR A 12 4.64 8.15 -18.49
C TYR A 12 3.54 9.20 -18.68
N SER A 13 3.34 9.71 -19.90
CA SER A 13 2.36 10.79 -20.19
C SER A 13 1.00 10.32 -20.74
N SER A 14 0.86 9.05 -21.07
CA SER A 14 -0.41 8.49 -21.55
C SER A 14 -0.94 7.49 -20.53
N GLY A 15 -2.19 7.62 -20.07
CA GLY A 15 -2.89 6.77 -19.10
C GLY A 15 -2.86 5.25 -19.34
N PHE A 16 -1.71 4.72 -19.69
CA PHE A 16 -1.43 3.36 -20.14
C PHE A 16 -0.97 2.42 -19.00
N TRP A 17 -1.11 2.86 -17.73
CA TRP A 17 -0.64 2.09 -16.57
C TRP A 17 -1.41 0.81 -16.28
N ARG A 18 -2.52 0.57 -16.96
CA ARG A 18 -3.41 -0.57 -16.70
C ARG A 18 -2.92 -1.95 -17.19
N LYS A 19 -1.73 -2.09 -17.81
CA LYS A 19 -1.37 -3.37 -18.47
C LYS A 19 0.08 -3.84 -18.42
N THR A 20 0.95 -3.30 -17.58
CA THR A 20 2.38 -3.65 -17.66
C THR A 20 2.87 -4.67 -16.65
N LEU A 21 2.07 -5.08 -15.69
CA LEU A 21 2.40 -6.14 -14.74
C LEU A 21 1.27 -7.17 -14.64
N ASP A 22 0.92 -7.81 -15.75
CA ASP A 22 0.26 -9.11 -15.76
C ASP A 22 1.20 -10.16 -15.13
N LYS A 23 1.66 -9.89 -13.91
CA LYS A 23 2.30 -10.92 -13.08
C LYS A 23 1.23 -11.87 -12.62
N GLU A 24 0.90 -12.79 -13.49
CA GLU A 24 0.05 -13.92 -13.14
C GLU A 24 0.54 -14.50 -11.82
N ILE A 25 -0.32 -14.47 -10.78
CA ILE A 25 0.01 -15.07 -9.49
C ILE A 25 0.33 -16.54 -9.73
N ARG A 26 1.60 -16.94 -9.57
CA ARG A 26 2.05 -18.32 -9.78
C ARG A 26 1.22 -19.34 -8.97
N ARG A 27 0.87 -18.99 -7.73
CA ARG A 27 0.02 -19.80 -6.84
C ARG A 27 -1.43 -19.33 -6.98
N LYS A 28 -2.09 -19.75 -8.08
CA LYS A 28 -3.49 -19.42 -8.37
C LYS A 28 -4.44 -19.89 -7.27
N ASP A 29 -4.12 -21.00 -6.63
CA ASP A 29 -4.83 -21.55 -5.46
C ASP A 29 -4.86 -20.64 -4.24
N ARG A 30 -4.01 -19.61 -4.19
CA ARG A 30 -3.92 -18.61 -3.12
C ARG A 30 -4.39 -17.22 -3.54
N ALA A 31 -4.76 -17.03 -4.80
CA ALA A 31 -5.18 -15.73 -5.30
C ALA A 31 -6.52 -15.33 -4.66
N VAL A 32 -6.60 -14.09 -4.19
CA VAL A 32 -7.83 -13.46 -3.69
C VAL A 32 -8.21 -12.37 -4.69
N THR A 33 -9.36 -12.54 -5.36
CA THR A 33 -9.87 -11.61 -6.39
C THR A 33 -11.16 -10.91 -5.97
N ASP A 34 -11.81 -11.39 -4.92
CA ASP A 34 -13.01 -10.79 -4.36
C ASP A 34 -12.62 -9.52 -3.58
N ILE A 35 -13.14 -8.38 -4.02
CA ILE A 35 -12.83 -7.07 -3.43
C ILE A 35 -13.21 -6.99 -1.95
N ASN A 36 -14.31 -7.64 -1.53
CA ASN A 36 -14.70 -7.64 -0.12
C ASN A 36 -13.71 -8.43 0.75
N LYS A 37 -13.10 -9.47 0.20
CA LYS A 37 -12.02 -10.19 0.91
C LYS A 37 -10.74 -9.39 0.94
N ILE A 38 -10.42 -8.66 -0.13
CA ILE A 38 -9.24 -7.79 -0.18
C ILE A 38 -9.38 -6.65 0.83
N THR A 39 -10.53 -5.97 0.86
CA THR A 39 -10.79 -4.91 1.84
C THR A 39 -10.74 -5.43 3.27
N LYS A 40 -11.25 -6.65 3.52
CA LYS A 40 -11.13 -7.28 4.84
C LYS A 40 -9.67 -7.47 5.26
N ILE A 41 -8.79 -7.95 4.37
CA ILE A 41 -7.35 -8.07 4.64
C ILE A 41 -6.77 -6.71 5.01
N ILE A 42 -7.13 -5.67 4.26
CA ILE A 42 -6.66 -4.29 4.51
C ILE A 42 -7.20 -3.75 5.84
N ASP A 43 -8.43 -4.03 6.22
CA ASP A 43 -9.02 -3.60 7.50
C ASP A 43 -8.36 -4.28 8.71
N GLU A 44 -7.98 -5.54 8.58
CA GLU A 44 -7.40 -6.34 9.67
C GLU A 44 -5.91 -6.08 9.87
N ALA A 45 -5.16 -5.80 8.82
CA ALA A 45 -3.76 -5.42 8.91
C ALA A 45 -3.62 -4.05 9.61
N LYS A 46 -2.57 -3.88 10.43
CA LYS A 46 -2.38 -2.67 11.23
C LYS A 46 -1.20 -1.82 10.76
N ILE A 47 -0.28 -2.45 10.06
CA ILE A 47 0.92 -1.81 9.52
C ILE A 47 0.95 -2.03 8.01
N LEU A 48 1.30 -0.98 7.30
CA LEU A 48 1.61 -1.02 5.88
C LEU A 48 3.10 -0.75 5.71
N HIS A 49 3.77 -1.57 4.93
CA HIS A 49 5.15 -1.37 4.53
C HIS A 49 5.18 -0.56 3.23
N LEU A 50 5.60 0.71 3.35
CA LEU A 50 5.77 1.60 2.21
C LEU A 50 7.17 1.42 1.64
N GLY A 51 7.27 0.89 0.43
CA GLY A 51 8.50 0.76 -0.35
C GLY A 51 8.66 1.95 -1.31
N LEU A 52 9.81 2.61 -1.23
CA LEU A 52 10.23 3.71 -2.10
C LEU A 52 11.55 3.35 -2.78
N ILE A 53 11.98 4.13 -3.76
CA ILE A 53 13.27 3.92 -4.45
C ILE A 53 14.29 4.93 -3.96
N ASP A 54 15.40 4.45 -3.40
CA ASP A 54 16.56 5.25 -2.99
C ASP A 54 17.78 4.82 -3.79
N LYS A 55 18.22 5.65 -4.76
CA LYS A 55 19.41 5.39 -5.60
C LYS A 55 19.44 3.98 -6.21
N GLY A 56 18.26 3.46 -6.58
CA GLY A 56 18.10 2.13 -7.17
C GLY A 56 17.90 1.00 -6.14
N PHE A 57 17.91 1.29 -4.85
CA PHE A 57 17.61 0.34 -3.78
C PHE A 57 16.20 0.57 -3.21
N PRO A 58 15.51 -0.48 -2.74
CA PRO A 58 14.26 -0.31 -2.02
C PRO A 58 14.51 0.27 -0.63
N HIS A 59 13.79 1.35 -0.29
CA HIS A 59 13.72 1.94 1.05
C HIS A 59 12.35 1.64 1.63
N ILE A 60 12.27 0.82 2.68
CA ILE A 60 11.01 0.32 3.24
C ILE A 60 10.76 0.96 4.60
N VAL A 61 9.54 1.48 4.79
CA VAL A 61 9.12 2.13 6.04
C VAL A 61 7.79 1.54 6.50
N PRO A 62 7.71 0.96 7.72
CA PRO A 62 6.43 0.55 8.31
C PRO A 62 5.66 1.77 8.82
N LEU A 63 4.38 1.86 8.48
CA LEU A 63 3.51 2.99 8.83
C LEU A 63 2.10 2.53 9.19
N HIS A 64 1.45 3.22 10.14
CA HIS A 64 0.01 3.17 10.28
C HIS A 64 -0.65 3.88 9.10
N TYR A 65 -1.83 3.43 8.72
CA TYR A 65 -2.55 3.94 7.57
C TYR A 65 -4.06 4.00 7.79
N GLY A 66 -4.71 4.80 6.99
CA GLY A 66 -6.12 4.67 6.64
C GLY A 66 -6.25 4.55 5.13
N TYR A 67 -7.39 4.13 4.64
CA TYR A 67 -7.59 3.97 3.20
C TYR A 67 -9.03 4.18 2.78
N GLU A 68 -9.22 4.34 1.48
CA GLU A 68 -10.49 4.23 0.79
C GLU A 68 -10.32 3.44 -0.51
N TYR A 69 -11.42 2.87 -1.00
CA TYR A 69 -11.47 2.20 -2.29
C TYR A 69 -12.43 2.93 -3.23
N ASP A 70 -11.90 3.44 -4.34
CA ASP A 70 -12.69 4.03 -5.43
C ASP A 70 -13.09 2.93 -6.43
N ALA A 71 -14.31 2.42 -6.26
CA ALA A 71 -14.83 1.36 -7.11
C ALA A 71 -15.04 1.78 -8.58
N THR A 72 -15.11 3.09 -8.87
CA THR A 72 -15.29 3.59 -10.25
C THR A 72 -14.00 3.52 -11.06
N LYS A 73 -12.88 3.63 -10.38
CA LYS A 73 -11.52 3.61 -10.97
C LYS A 73 -10.77 2.32 -10.68
N ASP A 74 -11.29 1.48 -9.77
CA ASP A 74 -10.62 0.29 -9.26
C ASP A 74 -9.23 0.62 -8.68
N ILE A 75 -9.20 1.61 -7.76
CA ILE A 75 -7.99 2.03 -7.07
C ILE A 75 -8.18 2.05 -5.55
N PHE A 76 -7.13 1.67 -4.83
CA PHE A 76 -6.99 1.94 -3.40
C PHE A 76 -6.21 3.22 -3.19
N VAL A 77 -6.67 4.07 -2.29
CA VAL A 77 -5.99 5.28 -1.87
C VAL A 77 -5.65 5.14 -0.38
N PHE A 78 -4.36 5.09 -0.07
CA PHE A 78 -3.87 4.98 1.30
C PHE A 78 -3.37 6.33 1.79
N TYR A 79 -3.67 6.64 3.06
CA TYR A 79 -3.19 7.84 3.75
C TYR A 79 -2.38 7.45 4.99
N MET A 80 -1.20 8.05 5.11
CA MET A 80 -0.27 7.84 6.22
C MET A 80 0.22 9.20 6.72
N HIS A 81 0.71 9.26 7.97
CA HIS A 81 1.33 10.48 8.46
C HIS A 81 2.81 10.25 8.80
N SER A 82 3.58 11.32 8.78
CA SER A 82 4.98 11.31 9.20
C SER A 82 5.45 12.69 9.64
N ALA A 83 6.70 12.79 10.08
CA ALA A 83 7.35 14.09 10.22
C ALA A 83 7.38 14.82 8.86
N LYS A 84 7.36 16.16 8.89
CA LYS A 84 7.34 17.04 7.71
C LYS A 84 8.63 16.97 6.89
N VAL A 85 9.72 16.55 7.51
CA VAL A 85 11.05 16.41 6.92
C VAL A 85 11.57 14.99 7.16
N GLY A 86 12.49 14.55 6.31
CA GLY A 86 13.13 13.25 6.42
C GLY A 86 13.21 12.53 5.08
N HIS A 87 14.06 11.52 5.05
CA HIS A 87 14.47 10.86 3.83
C HIS A 87 13.31 10.32 2.98
N LYS A 88 12.29 9.71 3.58
CA LYS A 88 11.10 9.24 2.83
C LYS A 88 10.35 10.37 2.12
N ILE A 89 10.28 11.58 2.73
CA ILE A 89 9.63 12.74 2.12
C ILE A 89 10.42 13.22 0.90
N GLU A 90 11.76 13.21 1.00
CA GLU A 90 12.66 13.54 -0.11
C GLU A 90 12.49 12.57 -1.26
N LEU A 91 12.49 11.26 -0.99
CA LEU A 91 12.29 10.21 -2.00
C LEU A 91 10.93 10.32 -2.70
N ILE A 92 9.86 10.61 -1.95
CA ILE A 92 8.52 10.82 -2.53
C ILE A 92 8.53 12.02 -3.48
N LYS A 93 9.16 13.13 -3.08
CA LYS A 93 9.24 14.34 -3.92
C LYS A 93 10.11 14.13 -5.16
N GLU A 94 11.16 13.32 -5.06
CA GLU A 94 12.08 13.04 -6.17
C GLU A 94 11.43 12.16 -7.24
N ASN A 95 10.72 11.11 -6.86
CA ASN A 95 10.27 10.06 -7.77
C ASN A 95 8.79 9.73 -7.63
N GLY A 96 8.31 9.56 -6.40
CA GLY A 96 6.93 9.19 -6.09
C GLY A 96 6.52 7.76 -6.48
N ASN A 97 7.38 6.96 -7.11
CA ASN A 97 7.07 5.54 -7.32
C ASN A 97 7.05 4.82 -5.98
N ALA A 98 5.96 4.10 -5.72
CA ALA A 98 5.75 3.42 -4.46
C ALA A 98 5.24 2.00 -4.66
N CYS A 99 5.63 1.13 -3.74
CA CYS A 99 5.03 -0.17 -3.55
C CYS A 99 4.51 -0.23 -2.11
N ILE A 100 3.33 -0.82 -1.93
CA ILE A 100 2.83 -1.14 -0.59
C ILE A 100 2.79 -2.65 -0.41
N GLU A 101 3.00 -3.05 0.80
CA GLU A 101 2.74 -4.41 1.26
C GLU A 101 2.12 -4.35 2.65
N LEU A 102 1.13 -5.22 2.90
CA LEU A 102 0.54 -5.44 4.21
C LEU A 102 0.09 -6.90 4.36
N GLU A 103 0.17 -7.42 5.57
CA GLU A 103 -0.22 -8.79 5.89
C GLU A 103 -0.99 -8.88 7.20
N THR A 104 -1.77 -9.94 7.29
CA THR A 104 -2.53 -10.33 8.49
C THR A 104 -2.68 -11.85 8.56
N ASP A 105 -3.31 -12.37 9.62
CA ASP A 105 -3.56 -13.80 9.83
C ASP A 105 -2.31 -14.67 9.86
N ILE A 106 -1.18 -14.13 10.28
CA ILE A 106 0.09 -14.85 10.29
C ILE A 106 0.08 -15.88 11.42
N GLU A 107 0.05 -17.16 11.03
CA GLU A 107 0.08 -18.27 11.97
C GLU A 107 0.93 -19.40 11.43
N LEU A 108 1.70 -20.08 12.32
CA LEU A 108 2.48 -21.24 11.93
C LEU A 108 1.57 -22.43 11.62
N ASP A 109 1.79 -23.05 10.47
CA ASP A 109 1.22 -24.34 10.09
C ASP A 109 2.26 -25.42 10.39
N ALA A 110 2.18 -25.97 11.62
CA ALA A 110 3.14 -26.96 12.11
C ALA A 110 2.88 -28.33 11.50
N ALA A 111 3.94 -29.07 11.20
CA ALA A 111 3.91 -30.38 10.57
C ALA A 111 4.65 -31.46 11.38
N GLU A 112 4.58 -31.36 12.72
CA GLU A 112 5.22 -32.30 13.66
C GLU A 112 6.69 -32.58 13.31
N ASP A 113 7.02 -33.82 12.93
CA ASP A 113 8.41 -34.27 12.70
C ASP A 113 8.90 -34.05 11.26
N ILE A 114 8.10 -33.44 10.35
CA ILE A 114 8.45 -33.28 8.95
C ILE A 114 8.79 -31.82 8.63
N PRO A 115 10.03 -31.37 8.78
CA PRO A 115 10.38 -29.94 8.65
C PRO A 115 10.01 -29.30 7.32
N CYS A 116 10.07 -30.02 6.21
CA CYS A 116 9.74 -29.50 4.87
C CYS A 116 8.22 -29.27 4.64
N GLN A 117 7.36 -29.71 5.56
CA GLN A 117 5.92 -29.47 5.51
C GLN A 117 5.50 -28.25 6.38
N TYR A 118 6.39 -27.73 7.21
CA TYR A 118 6.10 -26.48 7.92
C TYR A 118 5.80 -25.35 6.97
N SER A 119 4.82 -24.54 7.28
CA SER A 119 4.38 -23.43 6.46
C SER A 119 3.73 -22.36 7.36
N SER A 120 3.11 -21.34 6.73
CA SER A 120 2.32 -20.34 7.44
C SER A 120 0.97 -20.15 6.78
N PHE A 121 -0.07 -19.96 7.59
CA PHE A 121 -1.28 -19.30 7.17
C PHE A 121 -0.98 -17.79 7.10
N TYR A 122 -1.59 -17.10 6.18
CA TYR A 122 -1.46 -15.65 6.02
C TYR A 122 -2.46 -15.12 5.03
N SER A 123 -2.70 -13.83 5.13
CA SER A 123 -3.39 -13.03 4.11
C SER A 123 -2.55 -11.80 3.82
N SER A 124 -2.35 -11.43 2.55
CA SER A 124 -1.51 -10.28 2.18
C SER A 124 -2.02 -9.55 0.95
N VAL A 125 -1.70 -8.25 0.88
CA VAL A 125 -1.92 -7.41 -0.30
C VAL A 125 -0.60 -6.72 -0.65
N ILE A 126 -0.24 -6.77 -1.93
CA ILE A 126 0.88 -6.02 -2.50
C ILE A 126 0.32 -5.15 -3.61
N GLY A 127 0.72 -3.89 -3.64
CA GLY A 127 0.29 -2.97 -4.69
C GLY A 127 1.38 -2.00 -5.11
N GLN A 128 1.28 -1.51 -6.34
CA GLN A 128 2.19 -0.53 -6.91
C GLN A 128 1.43 0.70 -7.39
N GLY A 129 2.04 1.87 -7.22
CA GLY A 129 1.42 3.12 -7.59
C GLY A 129 2.26 4.35 -7.32
N LYS A 130 1.59 5.44 -6.95
CA LYS A 130 2.22 6.74 -6.75
C LYS A 130 2.00 7.27 -5.34
N ALA A 131 3.10 7.65 -4.70
CA ALA A 131 3.10 8.38 -3.45
C ALA A 131 3.24 9.88 -3.71
N THR A 132 2.48 10.69 -3.00
CA THR A 132 2.55 12.15 -2.99
C THR A 132 2.47 12.67 -1.57
N VAL A 133 3.04 13.84 -1.34
CA VAL A 133 2.84 14.58 -0.08
C VAL A 133 1.64 15.49 -0.29
N VAL A 134 0.61 15.32 0.55
CA VAL A 134 -0.62 16.12 0.48
C VAL A 134 -0.32 17.53 0.96
N GLU A 135 -0.69 18.54 0.17
CA GLU A 135 -0.51 19.95 0.54
C GLU A 135 -1.82 20.59 1.01
N ASP A 136 -2.96 20.19 0.43
CA ASP A 136 -4.27 20.73 0.78
C ASP A 136 -4.67 20.37 2.22
N ILE A 137 -5.13 21.36 2.99
CA ILE A 137 -5.44 21.22 4.41
C ILE A 137 -6.65 20.31 4.63
N GLU A 138 -7.68 20.43 3.81
CA GLU A 138 -8.89 19.62 3.96
C GLU A 138 -8.64 18.16 3.58
N GLU A 139 -7.84 17.91 2.54
CA GLU A 139 -7.39 16.56 2.21
C GLU A 139 -6.51 15.96 3.32
N LYS A 140 -5.64 16.76 3.98
CA LYS A 140 -4.89 16.31 5.16
C LYS A 140 -5.79 15.87 6.30
N LYS A 141 -6.80 16.67 6.65
CA LYS A 141 -7.80 16.32 7.68
C LYS A 141 -8.54 15.05 7.34
N TYR A 142 -8.95 14.93 6.07
CA TYR A 142 -9.63 13.75 5.55
C TYR A 142 -8.78 12.50 5.69
N GLY A 143 -7.54 12.51 5.19
CA GLY A 143 -6.62 11.39 5.26
C GLY A 143 -6.27 10.98 6.70
N LEU A 144 -6.06 11.95 7.59
CA LEU A 144 -5.84 11.68 9.02
C LEU A 144 -7.08 11.07 9.69
N ASN A 145 -8.30 11.46 9.29
CA ASN A 145 -9.52 10.84 9.79
C ASN A 145 -9.70 9.42 9.30
N LEU A 146 -9.36 9.10 8.05
CA LEU A 146 -9.32 7.73 7.56
C LEU A 146 -8.32 6.87 8.36
N LEU A 147 -7.13 7.41 8.63
CA LEU A 147 -6.11 6.76 9.44
C LEU A 147 -6.63 6.48 10.85
N MET A 148 -7.18 7.48 11.53
CA MET A 148 -7.70 7.32 12.89
C MET A 148 -8.88 6.33 12.92
N LYS A 149 -9.78 6.40 11.94
CA LYS A 149 -10.90 5.45 11.84
C LYS A 149 -10.40 4.01 11.69
N ASN A 150 -9.40 3.77 10.82
CA ASN A 150 -8.83 2.44 10.64
C ASN A 150 -8.09 1.92 11.88
N GLN A 151 -7.34 2.78 12.58
CA GLN A 151 -6.54 2.38 13.73
C GLN A 151 -7.34 2.30 15.03
N THR A 152 -8.37 3.12 15.21
CA THR A 152 -9.06 3.30 16.51
C THR A 152 -10.58 3.12 16.42
N GLY A 153 -11.16 3.02 15.24
CA GLY A 153 -12.60 3.03 15.00
C GLY A 153 -13.25 4.41 15.18
N ARG A 154 -12.47 5.48 15.43
CA ARG A 154 -12.97 6.82 15.75
C ARG A 154 -12.51 7.84 14.73
N THR A 155 -13.30 8.92 14.58
CA THR A 155 -12.95 10.13 13.83
C THR A 155 -12.74 11.28 14.81
N PHE A 156 -12.01 12.32 14.37
CA PHE A 156 -11.63 13.47 15.19
C PHE A 156 -11.81 14.76 14.41
N ASP A 157 -12.04 15.85 15.13
CA ASP A 157 -12.04 17.19 14.55
C ASP A 157 -10.61 17.75 14.57
N PHE A 158 -9.96 17.74 13.41
CA PHE A 158 -8.59 18.24 13.26
C PHE A 158 -8.57 19.73 12.97
N SER A 159 -7.97 20.54 13.85
CA SER A 159 -7.69 21.95 13.57
C SER A 159 -6.57 22.10 12.52
N ASN A 160 -6.53 23.24 11.83
CA ASN A 160 -5.45 23.55 10.88
C ASN A 160 -4.07 23.53 11.57
N GLN A 161 -3.99 23.94 12.82
CA GLN A 161 -2.76 23.88 13.59
C GLN A 161 -2.27 22.42 13.78
N MET A 162 -3.16 21.50 14.13
CA MET A 162 -2.83 20.08 14.32
C MET A 162 -2.30 19.47 13.03
N VAL A 163 -3.01 19.63 11.91
CA VAL A 163 -2.57 19.06 10.61
C VAL A 163 -1.32 19.75 10.08
N GLY A 164 -1.07 21.00 10.49
CA GLY A 164 0.14 21.75 10.14
C GLY A 164 1.42 21.19 10.76
N THR A 165 1.34 20.31 11.77
CA THR A 165 2.52 19.75 12.46
C THR A 165 3.10 18.51 11.77
N VAL A 166 2.35 17.86 10.88
CA VAL A 166 2.72 16.60 10.21
C VAL A 166 2.72 16.72 8.69
N ALA A 167 3.41 15.82 8.03
CA ALA A 167 3.20 15.50 6.62
C ALA A 167 2.14 14.40 6.53
N VAL A 168 1.23 14.52 5.57
CA VAL A 168 0.32 13.46 5.16
C VAL A 168 0.80 12.94 3.81
N ILE A 169 1.01 11.64 3.72
CA ILE A 169 1.42 10.94 2.51
C ILE A 169 0.18 10.25 1.96
N LYS A 170 -0.11 10.47 0.67
CA LYS A 170 -1.13 9.75 -0.09
C LYS A 170 -0.45 8.79 -1.05
N VAL A 171 -0.94 7.55 -1.12
CA VAL A 171 -0.47 6.54 -2.09
C VAL A 171 -1.66 6.01 -2.86
N GLU A 172 -1.69 6.24 -4.17
CA GLU A 172 -2.73 5.75 -5.07
C GLU A 172 -2.25 4.46 -5.75
N ILE A 173 -2.96 3.36 -5.53
CA ILE A 173 -2.62 2.02 -6.01
C ILE A 173 -3.66 1.56 -7.02
N SER A 174 -3.24 1.37 -8.26
CA SER A 174 -4.08 0.85 -9.36
C SER A 174 -3.67 -0.54 -9.84
N ASP A 175 -2.51 -1.03 -9.43
CA ASP A 175 -2.01 -2.36 -9.71
C ASP A 175 -1.74 -3.08 -8.39
N TYR A 176 -2.59 -4.06 -8.07
CA TYR A 176 -2.50 -4.78 -6.80
C TYR A 176 -2.82 -6.26 -6.96
N THR A 177 -2.27 -7.06 -6.06
CA THR A 177 -2.53 -8.48 -5.93
C THR A 177 -2.76 -8.83 -4.48
N ALA A 178 -3.69 -9.75 -4.22
CA ALA A 178 -3.93 -10.28 -2.89
C ALA A 178 -3.79 -11.80 -2.88
N LYS A 179 -3.27 -12.33 -1.78
CA LYS A 179 -3.09 -13.77 -1.56
C LYS A 179 -3.50 -14.14 -0.16
N ALA A 180 -4.07 -15.33 -0.02
CA ALA A 180 -4.35 -15.91 1.28
C ALA A 180 -4.04 -17.41 1.28
N ARG A 181 -3.57 -17.90 2.41
CA ARG A 181 -3.58 -19.31 2.78
C ARG A 181 -4.28 -19.39 4.13
N VAL A 182 -5.54 -19.80 4.10
CA VAL A 182 -6.39 -19.87 5.29
C VAL A 182 -6.50 -21.31 5.81
N LYS A 183 -6.78 -21.47 7.08
CA LYS A 183 -7.15 -22.77 7.65
C LYS A 183 -8.46 -23.23 6.99
N ILE A 184 -8.46 -24.46 6.52
CA ILE A 184 -9.72 -25.13 6.17
C ILE A 184 -10.31 -25.60 7.48
N ASN A 185 -11.31 -24.85 7.96
CA ASN A 185 -12.11 -25.34 9.08
C ASN A 185 -12.84 -26.59 8.59
N GLY A 186 -12.46 -27.76 9.13
CA GLY A 186 -13.10 -29.04 8.89
C GLY A 186 -14.48 -29.11 9.53
#